data_b2e765538c932f0d368450cb5574026c
#
_entry.id   b2e765538c932f0d368450cb5574026c
#
_cell.length_a   1.000
_cell.length_b   1.000
_cell.length_c   1.000
_cell.angle_alpha   90.00
_cell.angle_beta   90.00
_cell.angle_gamma   90.00
#
_symmetry.space_group_name_H-M   'P 1'
#
loop_
_entity.id
_entity.type
_entity.pdbx_description
1 polymer ?
#
loop_
_entity_poly.entity_id
_entity_poly.type
_entity_poly.pdbx_seq_one_letter_code
_entity_poly.pdbx_strand_id
1 'polypeptide(L)' 'MKPIYEIAHVRRNSSAAKAGLQQGDIIIKINKTIIYKFSLQEINTIFRSEDNKWINLEVERENKILKFRFQLDDIL' A
#
# COMPACT_ATOMS: atom_id res chain seq x y z
N MET A 1 -18.69 10.64 -4.05
CA MET A 1 -17.36 10.97 -3.54
C MET A 1 -16.55 9.69 -3.41
N LYS A 2 -15.37 9.67 -3.96
CA LYS A 2 -14.52 8.47 -3.91
C LYS A 2 -13.70 8.47 -2.63
N PRO A 3 -13.60 7.32 -1.93
CA PRO A 3 -12.81 7.26 -0.72
C PRO A 3 -11.32 7.42 -1.02
N ILE A 4 -10.60 8.03 -0.09
CA ILE A 4 -9.16 8.17 -0.17
C ILE A 4 -8.55 7.23 0.87
N TYR A 5 -7.60 6.42 0.44
CA TYR A 5 -6.91 5.49 1.32
C TYR A 5 -5.50 5.99 1.55
N GLU A 6 -5.33 6.70 2.64
CA GLU A 6 -4.03 7.24 3.02
C GLU A 6 -3.33 6.30 3.98
N ILE A 7 -2.03 6.12 3.77
CA ILE A 7 -1.23 5.30 4.66
C ILE A 7 -0.98 6.07 5.95
N ALA A 8 -1.58 5.60 7.04
CA ALA A 8 -1.50 6.27 8.33
C ALA A 8 -0.20 5.97 9.05
N HIS A 9 0.40 4.80 8.80
CA HIS A 9 1.58 4.37 9.51
C HIS A 9 2.35 3.34 8.69
N VAL A 10 3.68 3.50 8.65
CA VAL A 10 4.58 2.52 8.05
C VAL A 10 5.53 2.05 9.14
N ARG A 11 5.53 0.75 9.38
CA ARG A 11 6.33 0.17 10.43
C ARG A 11 7.82 0.30 10.10
N ARG A 12 8.60 0.77 11.08
CA ARG A 12 10.04 0.92 10.91
C ARG A 12 10.66 -0.45 10.59
N ASN A 13 11.59 -0.47 9.64
CA ASN A 13 12.28 -1.68 9.19
C ASN A 13 11.40 -2.73 8.52
N SER A 14 10.15 -2.38 8.18
CA SER A 14 9.31 -3.27 7.39
C SER A 14 9.76 -3.27 5.94
N SER A 15 9.31 -4.27 5.17
CA SER A 15 9.59 -4.32 3.74
C SER A 15 9.04 -3.10 3.03
N ALA A 16 7.88 -2.61 3.45
CA ALA A 16 7.29 -1.40 2.89
C ALA A 16 8.18 -0.19 3.13
N ALA A 17 8.70 -0.03 4.36
CA ALA A 17 9.59 1.08 4.68
C ALA A 17 10.88 1.01 3.88
N LYS A 18 11.43 -0.19 3.72
CA LYS A 18 12.66 -0.40 2.95
C LYS A 18 12.45 -0.11 1.47
N ALA A 19 11.25 -0.32 0.96
CA ALA A 19 10.91 -0.02 -0.42
C ALA A 19 10.75 1.48 -0.67
N GLY A 20 10.56 2.27 0.39
CA GLY A 20 10.42 3.71 0.27
C GLY A 20 9.02 4.24 0.56
N LEU A 21 8.11 3.37 0.97
CA LEU A 21 6.75 3.78 1.32
C LEU A 21 6.78 4.66 2.56
N GLN A 22 5.96 5.71 2.58
CA GLN A 22 5.93 6.67 3.68
C GLN A 22 4.52 6.93 4.17
N GLN A 23 4.42 7.34 5.42
CA GLN A 23 3.17 7.82 5.98
C GLN A 23 2.67 9.01 5.14
N GLY A 24 1.38 9.03 4.88
CA GLY A 24 0.76 10.07 4.09
C GLY A 24 0.64 9.76 2.61
N ASP A 25 1.24 8.68 2.15
CA ASP A 25 1.07 8.25 0.77
C ASP A 25 -0.37 7.82 0.53
N ILE A 26 -0.94 8.23 -0.60
CA ILE A 26 -2.32 7.90 -0.95
C ILE A 26 -2.29 6.74 -1.94
N ILE A 27 -2.90 5.62 -1.56
CA ILE A 27 -2.91 4.42 -2.40
C ILE A 27 -3.87 4.63 -3.58
N ILE A 28 -3.37 4.42 -4.78
CA ILE A 28 -4.14 4.55 -6.01
C ILE A 28 -4.46 3.18 -6.60
N LYS A 29 -3.48 2.28 -6.62
CA LYS A 29 -3.66 0.93 -7.15
C LYS A 29 -2.93 -0.09 -6.31
N ILE A 30 -3.48 -1.29 -6.25
CA ILE A 30 -2.85 -2.46 -5.66
C ILE A 30 -2.80 -3.53 -6.74
N ASN A 31 -1.59 -4.00 -7.08
CA ASN A 31 -1.38 -5.04 -8.10
C ASN A 31 -2.09 -4.71 -9.41
N LYS A 32 -1.95 -3.45 -9.86
CA LYS A 32 -2.53 -2.93 -11.10
C LYS A 32 -4.05 -2.80 -11.07
N THR A 33 -4.69 -3.05 -9.94
CA THR A 33 -6.14 -2.87 -9.80
C THR A 33 -6.40 -1.60 -9.01
N ILE A 34 -7.25 -0.75 -9.56
CA ILE A 34 -7.55 0.54 -8.93
C ILE A 34 -8.17 0.32 -7.55
N ILE A 35 -7.77 1.17 -6.59
CA ILE A 35 -8.14 1.01 -5.18
C ILE A 35 -9.65 0.96 -4.94
N TYR A 36 -10.43 1.64 -5.77
CA TYR A 36 -11.89 1.72 -5.58
C TYR A 36 -12.61 0.41 -5.84
N LYS A 37 -11.94 -0.57 -6.43
CA LYS A 37 -12.51 -1.90 -6.64
C LYS A 37 -12.39 -2.79 -5.41
N PHE A 38 -11.67 -2.34 -4.40
CA PHE A 38 -11.51 -3.07 -3.16
C PHE A 38 -12.40 -2.51 -2.07
N SER A 39 -12.96 -3.40 -1.25
CA SER A 39 -13.59 -2.96 0.00
C SER A 39 -12.50 -2.69 1.03
N LEU A 40 -12.85 -1.94 2.08
CA LEU A 40 -11.91 -1.69 3.18
C LEU A 40 -11.43 -3.01 3.80
N GLN A 41 -12.34 -3.97 3.94
CA GLN A 41 -11.99 -5.28 4.47
C GLN A 41 -10.98 -6.00 3.60
N GLU A 42 -11.16 -5.95 2.29
CA GLU A 42 -10.21 -6.57 1.36
C GLU A 42 -8.83 -5.92 1.46
N ILE A 43 -8.78 -4.60 1.55
CA ILE A 43 -7.53 -3.87 1.68
C ILE A 43 -6.81 -4.28 2.96
N ASN A 44 -7.54 -4.32 4.08
CA ASN A 44 -6.96 -4.74 5.35
C ASN A 44 -6.44 -6.18 5.29
N THR A 45 -7.17 -7.06 4.62
CA THR A 45 -6.77 -8.45 4.46
C THR A 45 -5.46 -8.55 3.68
N ILE A 46 -5.34 -7.78 2.60
CA ILE A 46 -4.12 -7.77 1.78
C ILE A 46 -2.92 -7.35 2.63
N PHE A 47 -3.05 -6.27 3.38
CA PHE A 47 -1.93 -5.73 4.15
C PHE A 47 -1.62 -6.53 5.42
N ARG A 48 -2.51 -7.38 5.86
CA ARG A 48 -2.28 -8.26 7.01
C ARG A 48 -1.81 -9.65 6.60
N SER A 49 -1.68 -9.91 5.30
CA SER A 49 -1.23 -11.20 4.83
C SER A 49 0.24 -11.41 5.22
N GLU A 50 0.54 -12.56 5.78
CA GLU A 50 1.89 -12.95 6.18
C GLU A 50 2.47 -13.98 5.22
N ASP A 51 1.95 -14.04 4.00
CA ASP A 51 2.29 -15.09 3.04
C ASP A 51 3.56 -14.78 2.25
N ASN A 52 4.28 -13.72 2.58
CA ASN A 52 5.48 -13.28 1.86
C ASN A 52 5.22 -13.04 0.38
N LYS A 53 4.01 -12.64 0.04
CA LYS A 53 3.65 -12.36 -1.35
C LYS A 53 4.18 -11.02 -1.78
N TRP A 54 4.60 -10.93 -3.03
CA TRP A 54 4.99 -9.66 -3.63
C TRP A 54 3.75 -8.83 -3.91
N ILE A 55 3.84 -7.55 -3.61
CA ILE A 55 2.77 -6.60 -3.86
C ILE A 55 3.33 -5.42 -4.63
N ASN A 56 2.55 -4.93 -5.58
CA ASN A 56 2.87 -3.71 -6.32
C ASN A 56 1.88 -2.64 -5.89
N LEU A 57 2.39 -1.52 -5.40
CA LEU A 57 1.55 -0.40 -5.00
C LEU A 57 1.85 0.79 -5.89
N GLU A 58 0.80 1.51 -6.29
CA GLU A 58 0.94 2.82 -6.88
C GLU A 58 0.32 3.81 -5.91
N VAL A 59 1.11 4.82 -5.53
CA VAL A 59 0.69 5.83 -4.58
C VAL A 59 0.90 7.22 -5.15
N GLU A 60 0.16 8.19 -4.62
CA GLU A 60 0.36 9.58 -4.95
C GLU A 60 1.05 10.28 -3.77
N ARG A 61 2.12 10.98 -4.07
CA ARG A 61 2.87 11.77 -3.11
C ARG A 61 3.25 13.08 -3.78
N GLU A 62 2.81 14.20 -3.20
CA GLU A 62 3.14 15.53 -3.73
C GLU A 62 2.78 15.67 -5.22
N ASN A 63 1.59 15.20 -5.59
CA ASN A 63 1.07 15.24 -6.97
C ASN A 63 1.87 14.39 -7.96
N LYS A 64 2.65 13.44 -7.45
CA LYS A 64 3.41 12.51 -8.29
C LYS A 64 2.96 11.08 -8.00
N ILE A 65 2.94 10.27 -9.05
CA ILE A 65 2.61 8.85 -8.93
C ILE A 65 3.91 8.09 -8.76
N LEU A 66 4.00 7.35 -7.66
CA LEU A 66 5.17 6.53 -7.35
C LEU A 66 4.74 5.08 -7.31
N LYS A 67 5.62 4.21 -7.80
CA LYS A 67 5.37 2.77 -7.83
C LYS A 67 6.35 2.08 -6.90
N PHE A 68 5.81 1.21 -6.05
CA PHE A 68 6.61 0.42 -5.14
C PHE A 68 6.31 -1.04 -5.32
N ARG A 69 7.33 -1.87 -5.19
CA ARG A 69 7.17 -3.32 -5.19
C ARG A 69 7.96 -3.87 -4.02
N PHE A 70 7.28 -4.65 -3.19
CA PHE A 70 7.93 -5.24 -2.04
C PHE A 70 7.19 -6.52 -1.63
N GLN A 71 7.83 -7.30 -0.77
CA GLN A 71 7.27 -8.54 -0.28
C GLN A 71 6.59 -8.28 1.07
N LEU A 72 5.34 -8.76 1.18
CA LEU A 72 4.60 -8.61 2.42
C LEU A 72 5.06 -9.67 3.41
N ASP A 73 6.06 -9.35 4.18
CA ASP A 73 6.57 -10.22 5.23
C ASP A 73 6.30 -9.66 6.61
N ASP A 74 5.63 -8.54 6.67
CA ASP A 74 5.37 -7.84 7.92
C ASP A 74 4.13 -6.97 7.76
N ILE A 75 3.56 -6.55 8.89
CA ILE A 75 2.37 -5.71 8.91
C ILE A 75 2.79 -4.25 8.82
N LEU A 76 2.07 -3.51 7.97
CA LEU A 76 2.28 -2.06 7.85
C LEU A 76 1.87 -1.34 9.12
#